data_1ddd1c2f1bf72ac947ff10bd3d6a4737
#
_entry.id   1ddd1c2f1bf72ac947ff10bd3d6a4737
#
_cell.length_a   1.000
_cell.length_b   1.000
_cell.length_c   1.000
_cell.angle_alpha   90.00
_cell.angle_beta   90.00
_cell.angle_gamma   90.00
#
_symmetry.space_group_name_H-M   'P 1'
#
loop_
_entity.id
_entity.type
_entity.pdbx_description
1 polymer ?
#
loop_
_entity_poly.entity_id
_entity_poly.type
_entity_poly.pdbx_seq_one_letter_code
_entity_poly.pdbx_strand_id
1 'polypeptide(L)'
;MRQESLRRKNWIDAAKAVAILIVVLNHSGIVIPGVNFWGGMFYVPSFFLLAGYTYTRKEESYKSFVKRKAKRLLAPYFTANGILFLIFFVKDLLTGSLHLRRILLSLAGILYGRTQLFKSEGSLVIFEAPMPNVSIMLNQNAPTWFLPALFLVLICADGAFRLMKGSGKRVNLLVAVFAGVMLVNHYLSPFLMPWCLDILPYLLVFFLIGYELKEKQGFEWLDRQKISVKCALVPGTVLLTVMSGLYNGSFNLSISYFGKSVAVCLVCAVGATLLLLLFLRWLDQKAAKITAWIGRLSKYNMTILCYHYFVMQVFFAFAEALRPGISNGAGAPAVLIRLAGIVICVGVCVAGDMGYHKLVKKKAKN
;
A
#
# COMPACT_ATOMS: atom_id res chain seq x y z
N MET A 1 -0.32 -29.01 -18.88
CA MET A 1 -0.03 -28.26 -17.62
C MET A 1 1.00 -27.12 -17.73
N ARG A 2 1.94 -27.12 -18.68
CA ARG A 2 2.98 -26.05 -18.78
C ARG A 2 2.51 -24.76 -19.48
N GLN A 3 1.40 -24.76 -20.23
CA GLN A 3 0.89 -23.57 -20.94
C GLN A 3 -0.04 -22.66 -20.08
N GLU A 4 -0.68 -23.16 -19.02
CA GLU A 4 -1.52 -22.32 -18.14
C GLU A 4 -0.72 -21.37 -17.24
N SER A 5 0.56 -21.68 -16.96
CA SER A 5 1.42 -20.87 -16.09
C SER A 5 1.85 -19.52 -16.71
N LEU A 6 1.71 -19.35 -18.02
CA LEU A 6 2.11 -18.13 -18.75
C LEU A 6 0.96 -17.16 -19.00
N ARG A 7 -0.29 -17.56 -18.78
CA ARG A 7 -1.44 -16.66 -18.94
C ARG A 7 -1.45 -15.63 -17.79
N ARG A 8 -1.30 -14.37 -18.14
CA ARG A 8 -1.42 -13.25 -17.19
C ARG A 8 -2.75 -13.34 -16.46
N LYS A 9 -2.71 -13.48 -15.12
CA LYS A 9 -3.92 -13.58 -14.31
C LYS A 9 -4.52 -12.19 -14.15
N ASN A 10 -5.54 -11.84 -14.95
CA ASN A 10 -6.17 -10.51 -14.96
C ASN A 10 -6.68 -10.09 -13.58
N TRP A 11 -7.21 -11.03 -12.78
CA TRP A 11 -7.71 -10.75 -11.44
C TRP A 11 -6.63 -10.21 -10.49
N ILE A 12 -5.35 -10.61 -10.66
CA ILE A 12 -4.24 -10.07 -9.85
C ILE A 12 -3.98 -8.60 -10.21
N ASP A 13 -3.98 -8.28 -11.50
CA ASP A 13 -3.81 -6.92 -11.96
C ASP A 13 -5.02 -6.06 -11.57
N ALA A 14 -6.24 -6.61 -11.66
CA ALA A 14 -7.46 -5.95 -11.19
C ALA A 14 -7.41 -5.68 -9.68
N ALA A 15 -6.92 -6.62 -8.86
CA ALA A 15 -6.77 -6.41 -7.42
C ALA A 15 -5.82 -5.25 -7.09
N LYS A 16 -4.68 -5.17 -7.80
CA LYS A 16 -3.75 -4.05 -7.65
C LYS A 16 -4.37 -2.72 -8.09
N ALA A 17 -5.19 -2.73 -9.16
CA ALA A 17 -5.89 -1.55 -9.63
C ALA A 17 -6.96 -1.07 -8.65
N VAL A 18 -7.75 -2.00 -8.10
CA VAL A 18 -8.76 -1.67 -7.07
C VAL A 18 -8.07 -1.12 -5.82
N ALA A 19 -7.01 -1.76 -5.36
CA ALA A 19 -6.29 -1.32 -4.17
C ALA A 19 -5.73 0.10 -4.32
N ILE A 20 -5.13 0.46 -5.46
CA ILE A 20 -4.62 1.83 -5.68
C ILE A 20 -5.74 2.86 -5.80
N LEU A 21 -6.89 2.50 -6.38
CA LEU A 21 -8.05 3.38 -6.41
C LEU A 21 -8.61 3.67 -5.01
N ILE A 22 -8.61 2.68 -4.11
CA ILE A 22 -8.96 2.90 -2.71
C ILE A 22 -7.95 3.80 -1.99
N VAL A 23 -6.65 3.68 -2.31
CA VAL A 23 -5.64 4.64 -1.80
C VAL A 23 -6.00 6.06 -2.21
N VAL A 24 -6.29 6.29 -3.50
CA VAL A 24 -6.66 7.62 -4.00
C VAL A 24 -7.97 8.11 -3.36
N LEU A 25 -8.97 7.24 -3.23
CA LEU A 25 -10.24 7.55 -2.57
C LEU A 25 -10.03 8.01 -1.12
N ASN A 26 -9.23 7.29 -0.34
CA ASN A 26 -8.96 7.64 1.05
C ASN A 26 -8.25 9.00 1.21
N HIS A 27 -7.46 9.41 0.22
CA HIS A 27 -6.81 10.74 0.21
C HIS A 27 -7.69 11.86 -0.34
N SER A 28 -8.84 11.54 -0.94
CA SER A 28 -9.78 12.55 -1.46
C SER A 28 -10.67 13.18 -0.41
N GLY A 29 -10.71 12.61 0.79
CA GLY A 29 -11.64 13.03 1.85
C GLY A 29 -13.09 12.61 1.62
N ILE A 30 -13.40 11.80 0.59
CA ILE A 30 -14.72 11.21 0.43
C ILE A 30 -14.90 10.05 1.41
N VAL A 31 -16.01 10.06 2.12
CA VAL A 31 -16.43 8.93 2.97
C VAL A 31 -17.64 8.26 2.34
N ILE A 32 -17.44 7.05 1.85
CA ILE A 32 -18.50 6.12 1.41
C ILE A 32 -18.45 4.96 2.41
N PRO A 33 -19.35 4.89 3.40
CA PRO A 33 -19.17 4.03 4.58
C PRO A 33 -18.78 2.59 4.27
N GLY A 34 -19.49 1.92 3.36
CA GLY A 34 -19.17 0.55 2.95
C GLY A 34 -17.83 0.44 2.24
N VAL A 35 -17.53 1.35 1.30
CA VAL A 35 -16.28 1.32 0.51
C VAL A 35 -15.07 1.64 1.38
N ASN A 36 -15.15 2.66 2.24
CA ASN A 36 -14.05 2.99 3.14
C ASN A 36 -13.85 1.92 4.22
N PHE A 37 -14.94 1.31 4.72
CA PHE A 37 -14.85 0.21 5.67
C PHE A 37 -14.09 -0.98 5.09
N TRP A 38 -14.56 -1.55 3.98
CA TRP A 38 -13.89 -2.68 3.33
C TRP A 38 -12.53 -2.29 2.75
N GLY A 39 -12.49 -1.18 2.03
CA GLY A 39 -11.28 -0.67 1.40
C GLY A 39 -10.19 -0.40 2.43
N GLY A 40 -10.52 0.24 3.54
CA GLY A 40 -9.59 0.53 4.64
C GLY A 40 -8.88 -0.71 5.17
N MET A 41 -9.56 -1.87 5.17
CA MET A 41 -8.97 -3.12 5.64
C MET A 41 -7.99 -3.75 4.64
N PHE A 42 -8.18 -3.62 3.33
CA PHE A 42 -7.38 -4.38 2.35
C PHE A 42 -6.41 -3.56 1.50
N TYR A 43 -6.56 -2.24 1.35
CA TYR A 43 -5.84 -1.49 0.31
C TYR A 43 -4.30 -1.56 0.43
N VAL A 44 -3.75 -1.49 1.64
CA VAL A 44 -2.31 -1.69 1.87
C VAL A 44 -1.94 -3.17 2.01
N PRO A 45 -2.63 -3.96 2.87
CA PRO A 45 -2.33 -5.37 3.05
C PRO A 45 -2.32 -6.18 1.76
N SER A 46 -3.25 -5.89 0.82
CA SER A 46 -3.34 -6.60 -0.44
C SER A 46 -2.08 -6.52 -1.30
N PHE A 47 -1.35 -5.41 -1.28
CA PHE A 47 -0.10 -5.28 -2.03
C PHE A 47 0.99 -6.18 -1.47
N PHE A 48 1.12 -6.29 -0.14
CA PHE A 48 2.10 -7.18 0.49
C PHE A 48 1.74 -8.64 0.28
N LEU A 49 0.46 -9.01 0.45
CA LEU A 49 -0.02 -10.36 0.18
C LEU A 49 0.17 -10.74 -1.29
N LEU A 50 -0.19 -9.87 -2.23
CA LEU A 50 0.03 -10.09 -3.66
C LEU A 50 1.51 -10.13 -4.03
N ALA A 51 2.37 -9.38 -3.33
CA ALA A 51 3.81 -9.48 -3.53
C ALA A 51 4.33 -10.88 -3.17
N GLY A 52 3.83 -11.48 -2.09
CA GLY A 52 4.10 -12.86 -1.72
C GLY A 52 3.50 -13.87 -2.71
N TYR A 53 2.22 -13.71 -3.06
CA TYR A 53 1.53 -14.59 -4.01
C TYR A 53 2.20 -14.61 -5.40
N THR A 54 2.74 -13.49 -5.84
CA THR A 54 3.44 -13.38 -7.14
C THR A 54 4.95 -13.59 -7.02
N TYR A 55 5.47 -13.79 -5.81
CA TYR A 55 6.89 -14.04 -5.63
C TYR A 55 7.29 -15.36 -6.29
N THR A 56 8.40 -15.32 -7.00
CA THR A 56 9.07 -16.48 -7.57
C THR A 56 10.55 -16.28 -7.40
N ARG A 57 11.19 -17.24 -6.74
CA ARG A 57 12.64 -17.24 -6.59
C ARG A 57 13.28 -17.46 -7.95
N LYS A 58 14.21 -16.60 -8.30
CA LYS A 58 15.02 -16.71 -9.51
C LYS A 58 16.41 -17.24 -9.17
N GLU A 59 17.04 -17.89 -10.14
CA GLU A 59 18.44 -18.28 -10.08
C GLU A 59 19.33 -17.04 -10.30
N GLU A 60 19.41 -16.19 -9.29
CA GLU A 60 20.24 -14.98 -9.28
C GLU A 60 20.89 -14.84 -7.89
N SER A 61 22.03 -14.16 -7.80
CA SER A 61 22.65 -13.85 -6.50
C SER A 61 21.76 -12.91 -5.69
N TYR A 62 21.85 -12.99 -4.34
CA TYR A 62 21.09 -12.09 -3.47
C TYR A 62 21.41 -10.62 -3.76
N LYS A 63 22.67 -10.27 -4.01
CA LYS A 63 23.10 -8.92 -4.39
C LYS A 63 22.41 -8.43 -5.66
N SER A 64 22.28 -9.29 -6.68
CA SER A 64 21.56 -8.98 -7.94
C SER A 64 20.08 -8.74 -7.68
N PHE A 65 19.46 -9.61 -6.87
CA PHE A 65 18.07 -9.44 -6.45
C PHE A 65 17.83 -8.10 -5.75
N VAL A 66 18.66 -7.76 -4.74
CA VAL A 66 18.57 -6.49 -4.01
C VAL A 66 18.72 -5.29 -4.95
N LYS A 67 19.74 -5.28 -5.83
CA LYS A 67 19.97 -4.20 -6.81
C LYS A 67 18.76 -4.02 -7.73
N ARG A 68 18.20 -5.11 -8.23
CA ARG A 68 17.00 -5.09 -9.10
C ARG A 68 15.77 -4.56 -8.38
N LYS A 69 15.55 -4.95 -7.11
CA LYS A 69 14.43 -4.44 -6.30
C LYS A 69 14.63 -2.98 -5.92
N ALA A 70 15.83 -2.56 -5.58
CA ALA A 70 16.17 -1.16 -5.31
C ALA A 70 15.88 -0.28 -6.55
N LYS A 71 16.35 -0.68 -7.73
CA LYS A 71 16.06 0.05 -8.97
C LYS A 71 14.55 0.17 -9.25
N ARG A 72 13.76 -0.86 -8.90
CA ARG A 72 12.33 -0.88 -9.17
C ARG A 72 11.49 -0.11 -8.15
N LEU A 73 11.93 -0.02 -6.89
CA LEU A 73 11.15 0.55 -5.79
C LEU A 73 11.77 1.82 -5.22
N LEU A 74 13.08 1.81 -4.94
CA LEU A 74 13.74 2.96 -4.33
C LEU A 74 14.05 4.06 -5.34
N ALA A 75 14.40 3.73 -6.59
CA ALA A 75 14.64 4.76 -7.60
C ALA A 75 13.37 5.60 -7.86
N PRO A 76 12.17 5.04 -8.13
CA PRO A 76 10.94 5.83 -8.21
C PRO A 76 10.64 6.62 -6.92
N TYR A 77 10.89 6.01 -5.74
CA TYR A 77 10.71 6.67 -4.45
C TYR A 77 11.54 7.95 -4.35
N PHE A 78 12.86 7.84 -4.53
CA PHE A 78 13.75 9.00 -4.43
C PHE A 78 13.53 10.02 -5.54
N THR A 79 13.23 9.57 -6.77
CA THR A 79 12.94 10.47 -7.90
C THR A 79 11.67 11.28 -7.63
N ALA A 80 10.58 10.65 -7.22
CA ALA A 80 9.33 11.35 -6.97
C ALA A 80 9.47 12.34 -5.80
N ASN A 81 10.05 11.90 -4.68
CA ASN A 81 10.24 12.78 -3.53
C ASN A 81 11.24 13.90 -3.81
N GLY A 82 12.29 13.65 -4.60
CA GLY A 82 13.23 14.67 -5.03
C GLY A 82 12.58 15.74 -5.93
N ILE A 83 11.76 15.32 -6.88
CA ILE A 83 10.99 16.25 -7.73
C ILE A 83 10.06 17.11 -6.88
N LEU A 84 9.30 16.50 -5.97
CA LEU A 84 8.37 17.25 -5.11
C LEU A 84 9.13 18.18 -4.14
N PHE A 85 10.26 17.73 -3.60
CA PHE A 85 11.12 18.58 -2.79
C PHE A 85 11.56 19.83 -3.56
N LEU A 86 12.00 19.68 -4.82
CA LEU A 86 12.40 20.82 -5.66
C LEU A 86 11.23 21.75 -5.94
N ILE A 87 10.04 21.23 -6.23
CA ILE A 87 8.84 22.05 -6.45
C ILE A 87 8.52 22.89 -5.20
N PHE A 88 8.51 22.28 -4.03
CA PHE A 88 8.24 23.00 -2.77
C PHE A 88 9.36 23.97 -2.41
N PHE A 89 10.62 23.60 -2.66
CA PHE A 89 11.77 24.48 -2.45
C PHE A 89 11.66 25.76 -3.30
N VAL A 90 11.38 25.60 -4.61
CA VAL A 90 11.20 26.76 -5.51
C VAL A 90 9.99 27.60 -5.07
N LYS A 91 8.88 26.98 -4.70
CA LYS A 91 7.72 27.70 -4.16
C LYS A 91 8.11 28.52 -2.93
N ASP A 92 8.76 27.92 -1.94
CA ASP A 92 9.14 28.58 -0.70
C ASP A 92 10.17 29.71 -0.96
N LEU A 93 11.05 29.56 -1.94
CA LEU A 93 11.97 30.59 -2.40
C LEU A 93 11.22 31.79 -3.02
N LEU A 94 10.27 31.53 -3.90
CA LEU A 94 9.48 32.58 -4.58
C LEU A 94 8.54 33.33 -3.63
N THR A 95 8.04 32.65 -2.58
CA THR A 95 7.15 33.24 -1.58
C THR A 95 7.89 33.86 -0.40
N GLY A 96 9.23 33.84 -0.39
CA GLY A 96 10.02 34.35 0.75
C GLY A 96 9.86 33.55 2.05
N SER A 97 9.30 32.35 1.97
CA SER A 97 9.02 31.47 3.13
C SER A 97 10.07 30.39 3.34
N LEU A 98 11.27 30.56 2.77
CA LEU A 98 12.33 29.60 2.83
C LEU A 98 12.98 29.55 4.22
N HIS A 99 12.90 28.39 4.89
CA HIS A 99 13.52 28.16 6.19
C HIS A 99 14.46 26.96 6.14
N LEU A 100 15.70 27.13 6.56
CA LEU A 100 16.72 26.06 6.59
C LEU A 100 16.22 24.81 7.35
N ARG A 101 15.53 24.98 8.48
CA ARG A 101 14.94 23.88 9.25
C ARG A 101 13.97 23.05 8.40
N ARG A 102 13.11 23.68 7.59
CA ARG A 102 12.15 22.99 6.72
C ARG A 102 12.86 22.17 5.64
N ILE A 103 13.91 22.74 5.04
CA ILE A 103 14.74 22.05 4.05
C ILE A 103 15.35 20.79 4.65
N LEU A 104 16.04 20.93 5.80
CA LEU A 104 16.72 19.82 6.47
C LEU A 104 15.73 18.73 6.91
N LEU A 105 14.58 19.10 7.48
CA LEU A 105 13.55 18.13 7.88
C LEU A 105 12.94 17.39 6.67
N SER A 106 12.71 18.09 5.55
CA SER A 106 12.19 17.45 4.33
C SER A 106 13.19 16.44 3.75
N LEU A 107 14.48 16.80 3.69
CA LEU A 107 15.53 15.88 3.23
C LEU A 107 15.67 14.68 4.18
N ALA A 108 15.70 14.94 5.50
CA ALA A 108 15.71 13.89 6.50
C ALA A 108 14.50 12.96 6.37
N GLY A 109 13.31 13.51 6.14
CA GLY A 109 12.08 12.74 5.94
C GLY A 109 12.11 11.85 4.70
N ILE A 110 12.67 12.34 3.61
CA ILE A 110 12.88 11.53 2.39
C ILE A 110 13.83 10.36 2.68
N LEU A 111 14.92 10.59 3.40
CA LEU A 111 15.85 9.51 3.78
C LEU A 111 15.24 8.56 4.80
N TYR A 112 14.47 9.09 5.75
CA TYR A 112 13.81 8.32 6.80
C TYR A 112 12.63 7.49 6.30
N GLY A 113 11.97 7.95 5.23
CA GLY A 113 10.87 7.23 4.59
C GLY A 113 9.56 7.23 5.36
N ARG A 114 9.36 8.17 6.30
CA ARG A 114 8.16 8.33 7.13
C ARG A 114 7.67 9.78 7.13
N THR A 115 6.40 9.97 7.46
CA THR A 115 5.78 11.29 7.60
C THR A 115 5.94 11.88 8.99
N GLN A 116 6.17 11.05 10.00
CA GLN A 116 6.31 11.44 11.41
C GLN A 116 7.24 10.48 12.17
N LEU A 117 7.76 10.92 13.32
CA LEU A 117 8.70 10.16 14.14
C LEU A 117 8.05 9.34 15.25
N PHE A 118 6.90 9.81 15.77
CA PHE A 118 6.24 9.20 16.91
C PHE A 118 4.91 8.55 16.51
N LYS A 119 4.55 7.48 17.18
CA LYS A 119 3.21 6.90 17.06
C LYS A 119 2.19 7.92 17.56
N SER A 120 1.10 8.10 16.81
CA SER A 120 -0.03 8.90 17.21
C SER A 120 -1.08 8.04 17.91
N GLU A 121 -2.08 8.70 18.49
CA GLU A 121 -3.16 8.18 19.34
C GLU A 121 -3.57 6.71 19.16
N GLY A 122 -3.78 6.01 20.28
CA GLY A 122 -4.26 4.62 20.32
C GLY A 122 -3.18 3.55 20.39
N SER A 123 -1.89 3.88 20.32
CA SER A 123 -0.80 2.98 20.68
C SER A 123 -0.46 3.15 22.16
N LEU A 124 -0.27 2.03 22.87
CA LEU A 124 0.20 2.06 24.25
C LEU A 124 1.58 2.72 24.26
N VAL A 125 1.66 3.97 24.67
CA VAL A 125 2.92 4.70 24.86
C VAL A 125 3.42 4.35 26.23
N ILE A 126 4.37 3.41 26.31
CA ILE A 126 5.01 3.01 27.58
C ILE A 126 5.87 4.13 28.15
N PHE A 127 6.36 5.02 27.28
CA PHE A 127 7.10 6.22 27.64
C PHE A 127 6.42 7.41 27.00
N GLU A 128 5.80 8.26 27.79
CA GLU A 128 5.46 9.61 27.36
C GLU A 128 6.77 10.34 27.07
N ALA A 129 7.08 10.52 25.80
CA ALA A 129 8.15 11.44 25.44
C ALA A 129 7.71 12.86 25.83
N PRO A 130 8.47 13.59 26.67
CA PRO A 130 8.07 14.90 27.13
C PRO A 130 8.29 15.96 26.04
N MET A 131 7.72 15.77 24.85
CA MET A 131 7.69 16.77 23.79
C MET A 131 6.25 17.05 23.39
N PRO A 132 5.61 18.01 24.04
CA PRO A 132 4.32 18.48 23.62
C PRO A 132 4.45 19.12 22.22
N ASN A 133 3.63 18.67 21.27
CA ASN A 133 3.36 19.35 19.99
C ASN A 133 4.49 19.43 18.93
N VAL A 134 5.41 18.50 18.87
CA VAL A 134 6.29 18.43 17.70
C VAL A 134 5.72 17.39 16.73
N SER A 135 4.66 17.77 16.01
CA SER A 135 4.30 17.15 14.74
C SER A 135 5.40 17.47 13.73
N ILE A 136 6.49 16.73 13.76
CA ILE A 136 7.54 16.84 12.75
C ILE A 136 7.03 16.10 11.53
N MET A 137 6.38 16.80 10.61
CA MET A 137 6.07 16.27 9.29
C MET A 137 7.39 16.16 8.51
N LEU A 138 7.93 14.94 8.44
CA LEU A 138 9.21 14.69 7.80
C LEU A 138 9.08 14.59 6.29
N ASN A 139 8.14 13.81 5.79
CA ASN A 139 7.94 13.58 4.36
C ASN A 139 6.60 14.13 3.92
N GLN A 140 6.61 15.09 2.98
CA GLN A 140 5.38 15.70 2.44
C GLN A 140 4.62 14.75 1.50
N ASN A 141 5.29 13.76 0.91
CA ASN A 141 4.68 12.76 0.04
C ASN A 141 4.33 11.49 0.82
N ALA A 142 3.33 11.63 1.69
CA ALA A 142 2.91 10.60 2.63
C ALA A 142 2.74 9.18 2.02
N PRO A 143 2.06 8.98 0.87
CA PRO A 143 1.80 7.62 0.36
C PRO A 143 3.04 6.83 -0.03
N THR A 144 4.16 7.50 -0.27
CA THR A 144 5.38 6.85 -0.78
C THR A 144 6.14 6.02 0.27
N TRP A 145 5.78 6.13 1.57
CA TRP A 145 6.33 5.26 2.63
C TRP A 145 6.26 3.76 2.29
N PHE A 146 5.26 3.41 1.50
CA PHE A 146 4.99 2.04 1.06
C PHE A 146 6.15 1.44 0.25
N LEU A 147 6.88 2.23 -0.55
CA LEU A 147 7.94 1.73 -1.44
C LEU A 147 9.17 1.21 -0.69
N PRO A 148 9.78 1.96 0.25
CA PRO A 148 10.85 1.43 1.08
C PRO A 148 10.38 0.28 1.98
N ALA A 149 9.14 0.30 2.49
CA ALA A 149 8.59 -0.81 3.25
C ALA A 149 8.48 -2.09 2.41
N LEU A 150 7.94 -2.01 1.19
CA LEU A 150 7.85 -3.15 0.27
C LEU A 150 9.24 -3.65 -0.16
N PHE A 151 10.19 -2.74 -0.33
CA PHE A 151 11.57 -3.11 -0.61
C PHE A 151 12.14 -3.96 0.53
N LEU A 152 12.01 -3.52 1.78
CA LEU A 152 12.47 -4.27 2.96
C LEU A 152 11.80 -5.64 3.07
N VAL A 153 10.46 -5.70 2.91
CA VAL A 153 9.73 -6.99 2.92
C VAL A 153 10.30 -7.96 1.90
N LEU A 154 10.53 -7.50 0.67
CA LEU A 154 11.02 -8.37 -0.40
C LEU A 154 12.44 -8.87 -0.15
N ILE A 155 13.36 -8.01 0.32
CA ILE A 155 14.75 -8.43 0.58
C ILE A 155 14.85 -9.33 1.81
N CYS A 156 14.10 -9.03 2.88
CA CYS A 156 14.07 -9.87 4.07
C CYS A 156 13.46 -11.25 3.78
N ALA A 157 12.34 -11.31 3.05
CA ALA A 157 11.73 -12.58 2.67
C ALA A 157 12.64 -13.42 1.76
N ASP A 158 13.23 -12.83 0.70
CA ASP A 158 14.16 -13.55 -0.20
C ASP A 158 15.40 -14.03 0.56
N GLY A 159 15.97 -13.21 1.44
CA GLY A 159 17.08 -13.59 2.30
C GLY A 159 16.74 -14.77 3.22
N ALA A 160 15.58 -14.71 3.89
CA ALA A 160 15.09 -15.78 4.74
C ALA A 160 14.88 -17.09 3.96
N PHE A 161 14.26 -17.04 2.78
CA PHE A 161 14.07 -18.22 1.94
C PHE A 161 15.40 -18.82 1.46
N ARG A 162 16.41 -18.00 1.19
CA ARG A 162 17.76 -18.48 0.84
C ARG A 162 18.40 -19.22 2.01
N LEU A 163 18.32 -18.66 3.22
CA LEU A 163 18.87 -19.25 4.44
C LEU A 163 18.14 -20.56 4.81
N MET A 164 16.82 -20.61 4.65
CA MET A 164 16.01 -21.77 5.01
C MET A 164 15.96 -22.87 3.94
N LYS A 165 16.64 -22.71 2.80
CA LYS A 165 16.64 -23.68 1.69
C LYS A 165 15.23 -24.10 1.22
N GLY A 166 14.23 -23.22 1.39
CA GLY A 166 12.87 -23.44 0.87
C GLY A 166 12.00 -24.46 1.62
N SER A 167 12.32 -24.81 2.87
CA SER A 167 11.52 -25.75 3.68
C SER A 167 10.20 -25.14 4.16
N GLY A 168 9.03 -25.71 3.78
CA GLY A 168 7.70 -25.22 4.16
C GLY A 168 7.45 -25.19 5.67
N LYS A 169 7.93 -26.19 6.44
CA LYS A 169 7.85 -26.16 7.91
C LYS A 169 8.59 -24.97 8.53
N ARG A 170 9.73 -24.59 7.93
CA ARG A 170 10.51 -23.43 8.37
C ARG A 170 9.82 -22.11 8.03
N VAL A 171 9.06 -22.07 6.93
CA VAL A 171 8.25 -20.88 6.59
C VAL A 171 7.14 -20.66 7.63
N ASN A 172 6.45 -21.71 8.06
CA ASN A 172 5.44 -21.60 9.10
C ASN A 172 6.03 -21.12 10.44
N LEU A 173 7.24 -21.63 10.82
CA LEU A 173 7.96 -21.12 11.97
C LEU A 173 8.32 -19.64 11.82
N LEU A 174 8.74 -19.24 10.64
CA LEU A 174 9.07 -17.85 10.32
C LEU A 174 7.84 -16.93 10.50
N VAL A 175 6.65 -17.37 10.02
CA VAL A 175 5.38 -16.64 10.24
C VAL A 175 5.11 -16.46 11.74
N ALA A 176 5.25 -17.53 12.52
CA ALA A 176 5.01 -17.47 13.97
C ALA A 176 6.01 -16.53 14.68
N VAL A 177 7.30 -16.60 14.33
CA VAL A 177 8.33 -15.71 14.87
C VAL A 177 8.03 -14.25 14.52
N PHE A 178 7.71 -13.95 13.26
CA PHE A 178 7.39 -12.58 12.87
C PHE A 178 6.10 -12.07 13.53
N ALA A 179 5.09 -12.92 13.73
CA ALA A 179 3.90 -12.54 14.49
C ALA A 179 4.24 -12.20 15.95
N GLY A 180 5.09 -12.98 16.60
CA GLY A 180 5.56 -12.70 17.95
C GLY A 180 6.37 -11.41 18.04
N VAL A 181 7.35 -11.20 17.13
CA VAL A 181 8.15 -9.97 17.07
C VAL A 181 7.26 -8.75 16.81
N MET A 182 6.23 -8.89 15.97
CA MET A 182 5.25 -7.84 15.71
C MET A 182 4.55 -7.39 16.98
N LEU A 183 4.07 -8.34 17.80
CA LEU A 183 3.40 -8.04 19.08
C LEU A 183 4.35 -7.32 20.03
N VAL A 184 5.55 -7.87 20.23
CA VAL A 184 6.56 -7.27 21.11
C VAL A 184 6.90 -5.85 20.65
N ASN A 185 7.19 -5.65 19.36
CA ASN A 185 7.56 -4.35 18.84
C ASN A 185 6.42 -3.32 18.95
N HIS A 186 5.16 -3.75 18.80
CA HIS A 186 4.01 -2.85 18.93
C HIS A 186 3.93 -2.24 20.34
N TYR A 187 4.17 -3.04 21.37
CA TYR A 187 4.06 -2.59 22.77
C TYR A 187 5.33 -1.90 23.31
N LEU A 188 6.51 -2.24 22.78
CA LEU A 188 7.77 -1.76 23.35
C LEU A 188 8.34 -0.52 22.63
N SER A 189 7.96 -0.25 21.37
CA SER A 189 8.53 0.87 20.61
C SER A 189 7.56 2.02 20.45
N PRO A 190 7.84 3.20 21.05
CA PRO A 190 7.06 4.42 20.83
C PRO A 190 7.40 5.13 19.52
N PHE A 191 8.50 4.74 18.86
CA PHE A 191 9.01 5.39 17.67
C PHE A 191 8.55 4.71 16.39
N LEU A 192 8.30 5.52 15.37
CA LEU A 192 8.15 5.08 13.99
C LEU A 192 9.54 4.95 13.38
N MET A 193 10.03 3.73 13.25
CA MET A 193 11.36 3.47 12.72
C MET A 193 11.47 3.80 11.23
N PRO A 194 12.68 4.13 10.72
CA PRO A 194 12.89 4.44 9.32
C PRO A 194 12.44 3.27 8.44
N TRP A 195 11.92 3.59 7.26
CA TRP A 195 11.49 2.61 6.24
C TRP A 195 10.49 1.58 6.75
N CYS A 196 9.76 1.89 7.83
CA CYS A 196 8.77 1.00 8.44
C CYS A 196 9.36 -0.28 9.08
N LEU A 197 10.59 -0.22 9.60
CA LEU A 197 11.21 -1.34 10.31
C LEU A 197 10.40 -1.79 11.52
N ASP A 198 9.69 -0.86 12.19
CA ASP A 198 8.81 -1.14 13.33
C ASP A 198 7.63 -2.05 12.98
N ILE A 199 7.08 -1.95 11.76
CA ILE A 199 5.98 -2.80 11.29
C ILE A 199 6.42 -3.85 10.28
N LEU A 200 7.71 -3.94 9.96
CA LEU A 200 8.23 -4.90 9.00
C LEU A 200 7.79 -6.35 9.30
N PRO A 201 7.83 -6.83 10.56
CA PRO A 201 7.35 -8.17 10.87
C PRO A 201 5.87 -8.37 10.50
N TYR A 202 5.02 -7.36 10.74
CA TYR A 202 3.60 -7.39 10.37
C TYR A 202 3.41 -7.47 8.85
N LEU A 203 4.14 -6.66 8.10
CA LEU A 203 4.08 -6.67 6.65
C LEU A 203 4.60 -7.98 6.04
N LEU A 204 5.61 -8.59 6.67
CA LEU A 204 6.13 -9.91 6.29
C LEU A 204 5.11 -11.01 6.49
N VAL A 205 4.25 -10.95 7.51
CA VAL A 205 3.17 -11.92 7.69
C VAL A 205 2.22 -11.92 6.49
N PHE A 206 1.80 -10.76 5.97
CA PHE A 206 0.98 -10.71 4.75
C PHE A 206 1.70 -11.31 3.55
N PHE A 207 2.96 -10.98 3.37
CA PHE A 207 3.76 -11.54 2.29
C PHE A 207 3.84 -13.08 2.38
N LEU A 208 4.10 -13.62 3.57
CA LEU A 208 4.21 -15.06 3.80
C LEU A 208 2.87 -15.77 3.61
N ILE A 209 1.75 -15.17 4.05
CA ILE A 209 0.41 -15.70 3.78
C ILE A 209 0.17 -15.78 2.26
N GLY A 210 0.51 -14.73 1.52
CA GLY A 210 0.41 -14.73 0.05
C GLY A 210 1.28 -15.80 -0.60
N TYR A 211 2.50 -15.97 -0.13
CA TYR A 211 3.42 -16.99 -0.59
C TYR A 211 2.87 -18.40 -0.35
N GLU A 212 2.44 -18.71 0.88
CA GLU A 212 1.83 -19.99 1.23
C GLU A 212 0.55 -20.28 0.44
N LEU A 213 -0.28 -19.27 0.24
CA LEU A 213 -1.51 -19.39 -0.55
C LEU A 213 -1.21 -19.83 -1.99
N LYS A 214 -0.11 -19.33 -2.57
CA LYS A 214 0.36 -19.77 -3.89
C LYS A 214 0.94 -21.18 -3.86
N GLU A 215 1.90 -21.45 -2.96
CA GLU A 215 2.61 -22.73 -2.90
C GLU A 215 1.66 -23.91 -2.60
N LYS A 216 0.66 -23.69 -1.74
CA LYS A 216 -0.37 -24.67 -1.40
C LYS A 216 -1.56 -24.67 -2.37
N GLN A 217 -1.50 -23.88 -3.44
CA GLN A 217 -2.60 -23.76 -4.41
C GLN A 217 -3.96 -23.52 -3.71
N GLY A 218 -3.99 -22.58 -2.74
CA GLY A 218 -5.15 -22.40 -1.87
C GLY A 218 -6.43 -22.00 -2.59
N PHE A 219 -6.35 -21.21 -3.67
CA PHE A 219 -7.53 -20.88 -4.48
C PHE A 219 -8.00 -22.08 -5.30
N GLU A 220 -7.08 -22.87 -5.85
CA GLU A 220 -7.35 -24.09 -6.59
C GLU A 220 -7.92 -25.17 -5.66
N TRP A 221 -7.44 -25.24 -4.41
CA TRP A 221 -8.03 -26.09 -3.39
C TRP A 221 -9.49 -25.70 -3.10
N LEU A 222 -9.77 -24.40 -2.90
CA LEU A 222 -11.14 -23.92 -2.69
C LEU A 222 -12.05 -24.24 -3.87
N ASP A 223 -11.55 -24.08 -5.11
CA ASP A 223 -12.35 -24.39 -6.33
C ASP A 223 -12.79 -25.86 -6.38
N ARG A 224 -11.99 -26.78 -5.85
CA ARG A 224 -12.30 -28.22 -5.80
C ARG A 224 -13.26 -28.62 -4.68
N GLN A 225 -13.51 -27.72 -3.71
CA GLN A 225 -14.41 -28.03 -2.59
C GLN A 225 -15.86 -28.15 -3.04
N LYS A 226 -16.64 -28.99 -2.31
CA LYS A 226 -18.08 -29.10 -2.48
C LYS A 226 -18.74 -27.75 -2.21
N ILE A 227 -19.90 -27.54 -2.81
CA ILE A 227 -20.67 -26.30 -2.66
C ILE A 227 -20.99 -26.01 -1.18
N SER A 228 -21.32 -27.03 -0.40
CA SER A 228 -21.58 -26.90 1.04
C SER A 228 -20.38 -26.30 1.80
N VAL A 229 -19.14 -26.73 1.47
CA VAL A 229 -17.92 -26.20 2.07
C VAL A 229 -17.71 -24.73 1.66
N LYS A 230 -17.93 -24.40 0.39
CA LYS A 230 -17.84 -23.01 -0.10
C LYS A 230 -18.88 -22.11 0.57
N CYS A 231 -20.12 -22.60 0.73
CA CYS A 231 -21.21 -21.89 1.40
C CYS A 231 -20.96 -21.70 2.92
N ALA A 232 -20.11 -22.52 3.53
CA ALA A 232 -19.70 -22.31 4.92
C ALA A 232 -18.47 -21.37 5.02
N LEU A 233 -17.43 -21.60 4.21
CA LEU A 233 -16.16 -20.87 4.29
C LEU A 233 -16.30 -19.40 3.85
N VAL A 234 -16.98 -19.12 2.74
CA VAL A 234 -17.03 -17.74 2.22
C VAL A 234 -17.89 -16.85 3.12
N PRO A 235 -19.14 -17.19 3.48
CA PRO A 235 -19.90 -16.40 4.44
C PRO A 235 -19.25 -16.35 5.83
N GLY A 236 -18.65 -17.45 6.30
CA GLY A 236 -17.88 -17.47 7.56
C GLY A 236 -16.73 -16.48 7.54
N THR A 237 -15.99 -16.40 6.44
CA THR A 237 -14.93 -15.39 6.25
C THR A 237 -15.50 -13.98 6.21
N VAL A 238 -16.63 -13.75 5.53
CA VAL A 238 -17.33 -12.45 5.52
C VAL A 238 -17.71 -12.04 6.94
N LEU A 239 -18.40 -12.93 7.67
CA LEU A 239 -18.83 -12.67 9.05
C LEU A 239 -17.64 -12.35 9.96
N LEU A 240 -16.60 -13.19 9.94
CA LEU A 240 -15.38 -12.97 10.72
C LEU A 240 -14.72 -11.64 10.39
N THR A 241 -14.62 -11.29 9.10
CA THR A 241 -14.02 -10.03 8.65
C THR A 241 -14.84 -8.82 9.09
N VAL A 242 -16.17 -8.87 8.96
CA VAL A 242 -17.05 -7.79 9.39
C VAL A 242 -16.98 -7.61 10.91
N MET A 243 -17.16 -8.68 11.67
CA MET A 243 -17.15 -8.62 13.13
C MET A 243 -15.79 -8.15 13.67
N SER A 244 -14.69 -8.67 13.11
CA SER A 244 -13.35 -8.22 13.50
C SER A 244 -13.08 -6.77 13.08
N GLY A 245 -13.53 -6.34 11.91
CA GLY A 245 -13.39 -4.96 11.44
C GLY A 245 -14.21 -3.96 12.26
N LEU A 246 -15.47 -4.29 12.60
CA LEU A 246 -16.32 -3.47 13.47
C LEU A 246 -15.74 -3.35 14.89
N TYR A 247 -15.21 -4.46 15.43
CA TYR A 247 -14.54 -4.44 16.73
C TYR A 247 -13.26 -3.61 16.71
N ASN A 248 -12.41 -3.83 15.70
CA ASN A 248 -11.07 -3.21 15.63
C ASN A 248 -11.11 -1.71 15.31
N GLY A 249 -12.11 -1.28 14.57
CA GLY A 249 -12.19 0.07 14.02
C GLY A 249 -11.18 0.31 12.89
N SER A 250 -10.94 1.58 12.61
CA SER A 250 -9.96 1.99 11.59
C SER A 250 -8.53 1.70 12.04
N PHE A 251 -7.64 1.48 11.09
CA PHE A 251 -6.20 1.38 11.31
C PHE A 251 -5.43 2.08 10.21
N ASN A 252 -4.18 2.46 10.49
CA ASN A 252 -3.30 3.14 9.55
C ASN A 252 -1.86 2.65 9.72
N LEU A 253 -1.42 1.77 8.82
CA LEU A 253 -0.10 1.17 8.88
C LEU A 253 1.03 2.18 8.64
N SER A 254 0.76 3.32 7.97
CA SER A 254 1.78 4.35 7.73
C SER A 254 2.28 4.99 9.04
N ILE A 255 1.47 4.96 10.07
CA ILE A 255 1.77 5.52 11.40
C ILE A 255 1.77 4.46 12.51
N SER A 256 1.85 3.17 12.13
CA SER A 256 1.85 2.01 13.05
C SER A 256 0.63 1.96 13.98
N TYR A 257 -0.51 2.51 13.52
CA TYR A 257 -1.78 2.43 14.21
C TYR A 257 -2.59 1.22 13.74
N PHE A 258 -2.85 0.27 14.65
CA PHE A 258 -3.50 -1.01 14.35
C PHE A 258 -4.97 -1.08 14.78
N GLY A 259 -5.56 0.02 15.26
CA GLY A 259 -6.87 -0.01 15.89
C GLY A 259 -6.81 -0.57 17.32
N LYS A 260 -7.87 -1.24 17.77
CA LYS A 260 -7.93 -1.77 19.14
C LYS A 260 -6.99 -2.94 19.42
N SER A 261 -6.66 -3.74 18.39
CA SER A 261 -5.84 -4.94 18.56
C SER A 261 -5.04 -5.27 17.29
N VAL A 262 -3.74 -5.48 17.45
CA VAL A 262 -2.83 -5.90 16.36
C VAL A 262 -3.28 -7.23 15.75
N ALA A 263 -3.68 -8.19 16.57
CA ALA A 263 -4.12 -9.50 16.11
C ALA A 263 -5.45 -9.42 15.36
N VAL A 264 -6.43 -8.66 15.86
CA VAL A 264 -7.72 -8.48 15.20
C VAL A 264 -7.55 -7.67 13.89
N CYS A 265 -6.66 -6.68 13.89
CA CYS A 265 -6.25 -5.95 12.67
C CYS A 265 -5.73 -6.92 11.60
N LEU A 266 -4.89 -7.90 11.98
CA LEU A 266 -4.39 -8.91 11.05
C LEU A 266 -5.54 -9.75 10.47
N VAL A 267 -6.45 -10.23 11.33
CA VAL A 267 -7.59 -11.07 10.93
C VAL A 267 -8.48 -10.33 9.93
N CYS A 268 -8.92 -9.11 10.25
CA CYS A 268 -9.79 -8.35 9.34
C CYS A 268 -9.08 -7.97 8.03
N ALA A 269 -7.81 -7.60 8.08
CA ALA A 269 -7.04 -7.22 6.90
C ALA A 269 -6.78 -8.42 5.95
N VAL A 270 -6.44 -9.59 6.50
CA VAL A 270 -6.30 -10.83 5.71
C VAL A 270 -7.65 -11.26 5.15
N GLY A 271 -8.71 -11.29 5.97
CA GLY A 271 -10.05 -11.66 5.54
C GLY A 271 -10.55 -10.76 4.40
N ALA A 272 -10.48 -9.44 4.56
CA ALA A 272 -10.90 -8.49 3.52
C ALA A 272 -10.07 -8.63 2.23
N THR A 273 -8.75 -8.86 2.34
CA THR A 273 -7.90 -9.10 1.18
C THR A 273 -8.29 -10.39 0.45
N LEU A 274 -8.47 -11.50 1.19
CA LEU A 274 -8.88 -12.77 0.58
C LEU A 274 -10.23 -12.67 -0.11
N LEU A 275 -11.20 -11.99 0.50
CA LEU A 275 -12.53 -11.76 -0.11
C LEU A 275 -12.44 -10.93 -1.38
N LEU A 276 -11.61 -9.87 -1.40
CA LEU A 276 -11.33 -9.12 -2.64
C LEU A 276 -10.76 -10.03 -3.72
N LEU A 277 -9.77 -10.86 -3.39
CA LEU A 277 -9.12 -11.75 -4.37
C LEU A 277 -10.07 -12.83 -4.86
N LEU A 278 -10.89 -13.42 -3.98
CA LEU A 278 -11.93 -14.39 -4.35
C LEU A 278 -12.97 -13.78 -5.27
N PHE A 279 -13.45 -12.58 -4.94
CA PHE A 279 -14.41 -11.85 -5.78
C PHE A 279 -13.86 -11.56 -7.18
N LEU A 280 -12.65 -11.02 -7.26
CA LEU A 280 -12.04 -10.68 -8.55
C LEU A 280 -11.64 -11.92 -9.35
N ARG A 281 -11.28 -13.02 -8.69
CA ARG A 281 -11.04 -14.31 -9.35
C ARG A 281 -12.35 -14.88 -9.91
N TRP A 282 -13.43 -14.84 -9.14
CA TRP A 282 -14.75 -15.25 -9.61
C TRP A 282 -15.20 -14.37 -10.79
N LEU A 283 -15.02 -13.05 -10.70
CA LEU A 283 -15.32 -12.12 -11.79
C LEU A 283 -14.48 -12.43 -13.05
N ASP A 284 -13.21 -12.79 -12.90
CA ASP A 284 -12.33 -13.16 -14.02
C ASP A 284 -12.82 -14.43 -14.72
N GLN A 285 -13.36 -15.39 -13.97
CA GLN A 285 -13.96 -16.60 -14.53
C GLN A 285 -15.26 -16.33 -15.29
N LYS A 286 -16.10 -15.39 -14.84
CA LYS A 286 -17.40 -15.06 -15.43
C LYS A 286 -17.33 -13.96 -16.49
N ALA A 287 -16.45 -12.98 -16.30
CA ALA A 287 -16.37 -11.77 -17.11
C ALA A 287 -14.91 -11.29 -17.27
N ALA A 288 -14.05 -12.13 -17.85
CA ALA A 288 -12.60 -11.88 -18.00
C ALA A 288 -12.27 -10.54 -18.70
N LYS A 289 -13.17 -10.05 -19.57
CA LYS A 289 -13.00 -8.74 -20.22
C LYS A 289 -13.07 -7.59 -19.22
N ILE A 290 -13.92 -7.69 -18.18
CA ILE A 290 -14.08 -6.68 -17.14
C ILE A 290 -12.82 -6.64 -16.27
N THR A 291 -12.35 -7.78 -15.77
CA THR A 291 -11.13 -7.86 -14.97
C THR A 291 -9.90 -7.42 -15.76
N ALA A 292 -9.82 -7.77 -17.03
CA ALA A 292 -8.76 -7.30 -17.93
C ALA A 292 -8.82 -5.77 -18.12
N TRP A 293 -10.01 -5.18 -18.25
CA TRP A 293 -10.20 -3.73 -18.35
C TRP A 293 -9.77 -3.01 -17.07
N ILE A 294 -10.27 -3.45 -15.91
CA ILE A 294 -9.86 -2.92 -14.60
C ILE A 294 -8.34 -3.07 -14.42
N GLY A 295 -7.80 -4.24 -14.74
CA GLY A 295 -6.39 -4.55 -14.58
C GLY A 295 -5.45 -3.70 -15.43
N ARG A 296 -5.93 -3.02 -16.49
CA ARG A 296 -5.13 -2.09 -17.30
C ARG A 296 -4.55 -0.94 -16.47
N LEU A 297 -5.30 -0.48 -15.46
CA LEU A 297 -4.85 0.60 -14.58
C LEU A 297 -3.62 0.20 -13.76
N SER A 298 -3.45 -1.08 -13.45
CA SER A 298 -2.33 -1.58 -12.64
C SER A 298 -0.95 -1.26 -13.21
N LYS A 299 -0.86 -0.99 -14.50
CA LYS A 299 0.39 -0.57 -15.17
C LYS A 299 0.89 0.77 -14.65
N TYR A 300 -0.02 1.63 -14.22
CA TYR A 300 0.24 2.99 -13.77
C TYR A 300 0.31 3.12 -12.25
N ASN A 301 0.19 2.00 -11.51
CA ASN A 301 0.15 2.00 -10.04
C ASN A 301 1.35 2.72 -9.42
N MET A 302 2.55 2.58 -10.00
CA MET A 302 3.74 3.24 -9.47
C MET A 302 3.62 4.76 -9.60
N THR A 303 3.22 5.26 -10.77
CA THR A 303 3.06 6.69 -11.03
C THR A 303 1.91 7.27 -10.20
N ILE A 304 0.78 6.56 -10.12
CA ILE A 304 -0.34 6.96 -9.27
C ILE A 304 0.12 7.02 -7.80
N LEU A 305 0.80 5.99 -7.30
CA LEU A 305 1.30 5.95 -5.92
C LEU A 305 2.21 7.14 -5.61
N CYS A 306 3.12 7.47 -6.53
CA CYS A 306 4.12 8.52 -6.33
C CYS A 306 3.54 9.94 -6.40
N TYR A 307 2.50 10.17 -7.20
CA TYR A 307 2.10 11.55 -7.53
C TYR A 307 0.65 11.90 -7.21
N HIS A 308 -0.24 10.92 -6.96
CA HIS A 308 -1.67 11.19 -6.77
C HIS A 308 -1.92 12.20 -5.64
N TYR A 309 -1.20 12.09 -4.53
CA TYR A 309 -1.39 12.97 -3.37
C TYR A 309 -1.07 14.43 -3.72
N PHE A 310 0.05 14.67 -4.40
CA PHE A 310 0.44 15.99 -4.87
C PHE A 310 -0.56 16.58 -5.90
N VAL A 311 -0.92 15.79 -6.91
CA VAL A 311 -1.86 16.22 -7.95
C VAL A 311 -3.21 16.59 -7.32
N MET A 312 -3.66 15.79 -6.35
CA MET A 312 -4.91 16.03 -5.63
C MET A 312 -4.86 17.31 -4.79
N GLN A 313 -3.74 17.55 -4.09
CA GLN A 313 -3.55 18.79 -3.32
C GLN A 313 -3.56 20.02 -4.23
N VAL A 314 -2.89 19.97 -5.39
CA VAL A 314 -2.90 21.07 -6.38
C VAL A 314 -4.31 21.31 -6.89
N PHE A 315 -5.05 20.25 -7.22
CA PHE A 315 -6.43 20.35 -7.69
C PHE A 315 -7.34 20.98 -6.62
N PHE A 316 -7.25 20.55 -5.37
CA PHE A 316 -8.08 21.12 -4.30
C PHE A 316 -7.67 22.55 -3.96
N ALA A 317 -6.39 22.88 -3.98
CA ALA A 317 -5.95 24.27 -3.80
C ALA A 317 -6.51 25.18 -4.90
N PHE A 318 -6.54 24.74 -6.15
CA PHE A 318 -7.16 25.46 -7.24
C PHE A 318 -8.68 25.61 -7.08
N ALA A 319 -9.38 24.54 -6.69
CA ALA A 319 -10.81 24.59 -6.42
C ALA A 319 -11.17 25.54 -5.29
N GLU A 320 -10.39 25.54 -4.20
CA GLU A 320 -10.55 26.48 -3.06
C GLU A 320 -10.28 27.93 -3.44
N ALA A 321 -9.31 28.18 -4.35
CA ALA A 321 -9.05 29.54 -4.86
C ALA A 321 -10.22 30.08 -5.70
N LEU A 322 -10.92 29.21 -6.43
CA LEU A 322 -12.10 29.58 -7.20
C LEU A 322 -13.35 29.80 -6.33
N ARG A 323 -13.52 28.97 -5.33
CA ARG A 323 -14.65 29.02 -4.38
C ARG A 323 -14.23 28.53 -3.01
N PRO A 324 -13.95 29.43 -2.06
CA PRO A 324 -13.57 29.05 -0.70
C PRO A 324 -14.59 28.11 -0.04
N GLY A 325 -14.09 27.05 0.60
CA GLY A 325 -14.89 26.05 1.30
C GLY A 325 -15.51 24.98 0.41
N ILE A 326 -15.28 24.98 -0.91
CA ILE A 326 -15.93 24.02 -1.83
C ILE A 326 -15.42 22.59 -1.63
N SER A 327 -14.16 22.40 -1.28
CA SER A 327 -13.58 21.08 -1.08
C SER A 327 -13.78 20.53 0.35
N ASN A 328 -13.93 21.42 1.34
CA ASN A 328 -14.04 21.06 2.75
C ASN A 328 -15.48 21.01 3.26
N GLY A 329 -16.45 21.53 2.48
CA GLY A 329 -17.86 21.54 2.84
C GLY A 329 -18.50 20.15 2.99
N ALA A 330 -19.63 20.10 3.71
CA ALA A 330 -20.53 18.96 3.74
C ALA A 330 -21.65 19.22 2.70
N GLY A 331 -21.83 18.34 1.73
CA GLY A 331 -22.91 18.44 0.77
C GLY A 331 -22.52 18.04 -0.65
N ALA A 332 -23.52 18.01 -1.55
CA ALA A 332 -23.34 17.52 -2.92
C ALA A 332 -22.22 18.24 -3.70
N PRO A 333 -22.02 19.56 -3.63
CA PRO A 333 -20.93 20.22 -4.35
C PRO A 333 -19.55 19.74 -3.88
N ALA A 334 -19.34 19.58 -2.58
CA ALA A 334 -18.06 19.08 -2.04
C ALA A 334 -17.80 17.64 -2.45
N VAL A 335 -18.82 16.79 -2.45
CA VAL A 335 -18.71 15.40 -2.92
C VAL A 335 -18.36 15.36 -4.41
N LEU A 336 -19.02 16.19 -5.25
CA LEU A 336 -18.74 16.26 -6.68
C LEU A 336 -17.32 16.75 -6.97
N ILE A 337 -16.84 17.78 -6.27
CA ILE A 337 -15.46 18.26 -6.40
C ILE A 337 -14.44 17.19 -6.00
N ARG A 338 -14.67 16.47 -4.92
CA ARG A 338 -13.80 15.37 -4.50
C ARG A 338 -13.78 14.22 -5.49
N LEU A 339 -14.95 13.86 -6.06
CA LEU A 339 -15.04 12.86 -7.13
C LEU A 339 -14.30 13.32 -8.39
N ALA A 340 -14.49 14.59 -8.79
CA ALA A 340 -13.73 15.17 -9.90
C ALA A 340 -12.21 15.13 -9.61
N GLY A 341 -11.80 15.43 -8.38
CA GLY A 341 -10.41 15.33 -7.93
C GLY A 341 -9.81 13.94 -8.11
N ILE A 342 -10.56 12.88 -7.78
CA ILE A 342 -10.14 11.50 -8.00
C ILE A 342 -9.91 11.23 -9.50
N VAL A 343 -10.91 11.55 -10.34
CA VAL A 343 -10.84 11.29 -11.79
C VAL A 343 -9.70 12.06 -12.45
N ILE A 344 -9.58 13.36 -12.15
CA ILE A 344 -8.53 14.22 -12.68
C ILE A 344 -7.16 13.73 -12.20
N CYS A 345 -7.02 13.43 -10.93
CA CYS A 345 -5.77 12.93 -10.35
C CYS A 345 -5.28 11.65 -11.04
N VAL A 346 -6.15 10.66 -11.17
CA VAL A 346 -5.81 9.40 -11.87
C VAL A 346 -5.51 9.68 -13.35
N GLY A 347 -6.31 10.50 -14.02
CA GLY A 347 -6.12 10.88 -15.42
C GLY A 347 -4.78 11.56 -15.67
N VAL A 348 -4.40 12.53 -14.84
CA VAL A 348 -3.11 13.24 -14.91
C VAL A 348 -1.95 12.28 -14.68
N CYS A 349 -2.02 11.41 -13.68
CA CYS A 349 -0.97 10.41 -13.44
C CYS A 349 -0.80 9.45 -14.63
N VAL A 350 -1.90 8.97 -15.20
CA VAL A 350 -1.88 8.07 -16.36
C VAL A 350 -1.32 8.79 -17.60
N ALA A 351 -1.78 10.01 -17.87
CA ALA A 351 -1.31 10.81 -19.01
C ALA A 351 0.19 11.14 -18.88
N GLY A 352 0.64 11.51 -17.68
CA GLY A 352 2.05 11.78 -17.39
C GLY A 352 2.95 10.57 -17.63
N ASP A 353 2.54 9.38 -17.16
CA ASP A 353 3.25 8.13 -17.39
C ASP A 353 3.35 7.79 -18.90
N MET A 354 2.23 7.90 -19.59
CA MET A 354 2.19 7.67 -21.05
C MET A 354 3.09 8.64 -21.83
N GLY A 355 3.07 9.92 -21.45
CA GLY A 355 3.92 10.96 -22.04
C GLY A 355 5.41 10.67 -21.80
N TYR A 356 5.79 10.35 -20.57
CA TYR A 356 7.15 9.98 -20.23
C TYR A 356 7.65 8.80 -21.05
N HIS A 357 6.88 7.73 -21.16
CA HIS A 357 7.26 6.56 -21.93
C HIS A 357 7.38 6.82 -23.44
N LYS A 358 6.56 7.73 -24.00
CA LYS A 358 6.70 8.18 -25.41
C LYS A 358 8.01 8.93 -25.63
N LEU A 359 8.37 9.84 -24.70
CA LEU A 359 9.62 10.61 -24.79
C LEU A 359 10.86 9.72 -24.67
N VAL A 360 10.87 8.78 -23.74
CA VAL A 360 11.99 7.83 -23.57
C VAL A 360 12.17 6.95 -24.82
N LYS A 361 11.06 6.45 -25.40
CA LYS A 361 11.12 5.66 -26.64
C LYS A 361 11.63 6.46 -27.82
N LYS A 362 11.29 7.76 -27.89
CA LYS A 362 11.78 8.64 -28.95
C LYS A 362 13.30 8.87 -28.84
N LYS A 363 13.81 9.11 -27.62
CA LYS A 363 15.25 9.25 -27.37
C LYS A 363 16.07 7.99 -27.64
N ALA A 364 15.47 6.81 -27.49
CA ALA A 364 16.16 5.54 -27.77
C ALA A 364 16.18 5.15 -29.26
N LYS A 365 15.45 5.89 -30.12
CA LYS A 365 15.42 5.68 -31.57
C LYS A 365 16.29 6.69 -32.32
N ASN A 366 16.65 7.80 -31.68
CA ASN A 366 17.63 8.80 -32.16
C ASN A 366 19.00 8.50 -31.49
#